data_6ed12166ae8f90ef1d986adcf2b70f1e
#
_entry.id   6ed12166ae8f90ef1d986adcf2b70f1e
#
_cell.length_a   1.000
_cell.length_b   1.000
_cell.length_c   1.000
_cell.angle_alpha   90.00
_cell.angle_beta   90.00
_cell.angle_gamma   90.00
#
_symmetry.space_group_name_H-M   'P 1'
#
loop_
_entity.id
_entity.type
_entity.pdbx_description
1 polymer ?
#
loop_
_entity_poly.entity_id
_entity_poly.type
_entity_poly.pdbx_seq_one_letter_code
_entity_poly.pdbx_strand_id
1 'polypeptide(L)'
;MPYAAEFFAELGQCQVFSHRTVNADLVADADILLVRSTTKVDGKLLQLNQDIQYVATATAGTNHLDKSYLHGRQLDFASAAGCNATAVAEYVLSAIVVMAQHLDWQLANKTVGIVGAGHVGTTLANKLTALGIRYKLCDPPLQEQGDPRDWVSMEDIMQCDVISLHVPLIQEIPHVTLHMFDSERLAQLRDDQLLINACRGEVVDNQALLDCFENGRKLNVVMDVWENEPHINLALVPYIALATAHIAGHTIEGKARGTEMLYQQVCKRLHKPVEKSLTDFLPPAQPDRIDIPQGLSGQALFTHLILSVYDISQDSKHFKDSVHLPDQFGYIRKNYSIRREFAALKVNAGNSAATEAIYALGFARK
;
A
#
# COMPACT_ATOMS: atom_id res chain seq x y z
N MET A 1 7.62 4.77 15.35
CA MET A 1 8.15 3.68 14.49
C MET A 1 8.12 2.40 15.33
N PRO A 2 7.51 1.31 14.86
CA PRO A 2 7.57 0.03 15.59
C PRO A 2 9.01 -0.45 15.72
N TYR A 3 9.35 -1.02 16.87
CA TYR A 3 10.67 -1.60 17.15
C TYR A 3 11.87 -0.63 16.97
N ALA A 4 11.63 0.69 17.06
CA ALA A 4 12.71 1.66 16.87
C ALA A 4 13.79 1.54 17.95
N ALA A 5 13.41 1.32 19.21
CA ALA A 5 14.38 1.14 20.29
C ALA A 5 15.23 -0.10 20.06
N GLU A 6 14.62 -1.21 19.67
CA GLU A 6 15.29 -2.48 19.41
C GLU A 6 16.28 -2.39 18.25
N PHE A 7 15.89 -1.71 17.15
CA PHE A 7 16.76 -1.54 15.99
C PHE A 7 17.94 -0.58 16.24
N PHE A 8 17.69 0.57 16.87
CA PHE A 8 18.66 1.67 16.86
C PHE A 8 19.50 1.82 18.14
N ALA A 9 19.17 1.12 19.25
CA ALA A 9 19.82 1.31 20.56
C ALA A 9 21.35 1.24 20.55
N GLU A 10 21.95 0.45 19.65
CA GLU A 10 23.39 0.22 19.56
C GLU A 10 24.09 1.13 18.52
N LEU A 11 23.32 1.95 17.79
CA LEU A 11 23.87 2.81 16.75
C LEU A 11 24.31 4.18 17.29
N GLY A 12 23.75 4.62 18.41
CA GLY A 12 24.05 5.91 19.03
C GLY A 12 23.08 6.25 20.15
N GLN A 13 23.14 7.48 20.63
CA GLN A 13 22.19 7.99 21.62
C GLN A 13 20.84 8.25 20.93
N CYS A 14 19.81 7.44 21.26
CA CYS A 14 18.49 7.53 20.65
C CYS A 14 17.52 8.27 21.55
N GLN A 15 16.93 9.36 21.04
CA GLN A 15 15.83 10.07 21.67
C GLN A 15 14.52 9.78 20.94
N VAL A 16 13.51 9.28 21.65
CA VAL A 16 12.20 9.01 21.09
C VAL A 16 11.23 10.17 21.39
N PHE A 17 10.48 10.61 20.38
CA PHE A 17 9.51 11.69 20.54
C PHE A 17 8.13 11.32 19.98
N SER A 18 7.11 12.03 20.43
CA SER A 18 5.76 11.96 19.86
C SER A 18 5.60 13.04 18.77
N HIS A 19 4.91 12.73 17.68
CA HIS A 19 4.56 13.73 16.64
C HIS A 19 3.75 14.92 17.18
N ARG A 20 3.12 14.78 18.37
CA ARG A 20 2.35 15.85 19.01
C ARG A 20 3.24 16.82 19.81
N THR A 21 4.41 16.39 20.21
CA THR A 21 5.31 17.15 21.08
C THR A 21 6.63 17.53 20.39
N VAL A 22 6.85 17.05 19.15
CA VAL A 22 8.08 17.40 18.41
C VAL A 22 8.07 18.88 18.03
N ASN A 23 9.18 19.55 18.31
CA ASN A 23 9.44 20.96 17.99
C ASN A 23 10.92 21.17 17.65
N ALA A 24 11.31 22.37 17.31
CA ALA A 24 12.67 22.70 16.90
C ALA A 24 13.70 22.45 18.03
N ASP A 25 13.35 22.76 19.29
CA ASP A 25 14.24 22.56 20.43
C ASP A 25 14.58 21.07 20.63
N LEU A 26 13.56 20.20 20.47
CA LEU A 26 13.73 18.76 20.66
C LEU A 26 14.67 18.10 19.64
N VAL A 27 14.78 18.68 18.45
CA VAL A 27 15.63 18.16 17.37
C VAL A 27 16.90 18.99 17.13
N ALA A 28 17.16 19.98 17.98
CA ALA A 28 18.24 20.95 17.79
C ALA A 28 19.63 20.31 17.67
N ASP A 29 19.91 19.26 18.46
CA ASP A 29 21.22 18.61 18.54
C ASP A 29 21.24 17.23 17.83
N ALA A 30 20.22 16.92 16.98
CA ALA A 30 20.14 15.63 16.33
C ALA A 30 21.04 15.56 15.09
N ASP A 31 21.91 14.56 14.98
CA ASP A 31 22.69 14.25 13.77
C ASP A 31 21.78 13.59 12.70
N ILE A 32 20.85 12.75 13.16
CA ILE A 32 19.95 11.97 12.30
C ILE A 32 18.51 12.10 12.81
N LEU A 33 17.60 12.47 11.93
CA LEU A 33 16.16 12.56 12.24
C LEU A 33 15.37 11.47 11.48
N LEU A 34 14.79 10.54 12.24
CA LEU A 34 13.97 9.45 11.70
C LEU A 34 12.50 9.68 12.06
N VAL A 35 11.64 9.79 11.06
CA VAL A 35 10.21 10.14 11.25
C VAL A 35 9.26 9.14 10.60
N ARG A 36 7.97 9.42 10.74
CA ARG A 36 6.86 8.84 9.95
C ARG A 36 5.97 9.95 9.39
N SER A 37 5.00 9.58 8.58
CA SER A 37 4.08 10.51 7.86
C SER A 37 3.34 11.51 8.74
N THR A 38 3.28 11.31 10.04
CA THR A 38 2.61 12.22 10.99
C THR A 38 3.50 13.38 11.47
N THR A 39 4.79 13.38 11.13
CA THR A 39 5.74 14.45 11.48
C THR A 39 6.15 15.18 10.23
N LYS A 40 5.72 16.44 10.10
CA LYS A 40 6.16 17.31 9.02
C LYS A 40 7.61 17.73 9.27
N VAL A 41 8.48 17.54 8.28
CA VAL A 41 9.88 17.98 8.32
C VAL A 41 10.05 19.11 7.33
N ASP A 42 10.21 20.32 7.85
CA ASP A 42 10.34 21.56 7.10
C ASP A 42 11.33 22.51 7.79
N GLY A 43 11.48 23.72 7.22
CA GLY A 43 12.36 24.74 7.77
C GLY A 43 11.99 25.17 9.19
N LYS A 44 10.71 25.10 9.57
CA LYS A 44 10.27 25.44 10.93
C LYS A 44 10.73 24.40 11.96
N LEU A 45 10.67 23.12 11.62
CA LEU A 45 11.13 22.05 12.52
C LEU A 45 12.65 22.09 12.67
N LEU A 46 13.39 22.36 11.59
CA LEU A 46 14.86 22.28 11.58
C LEU A 46 15.54 23.64 11.77
N GLN A 47 14.81 24.70 12.17
CA GLN A 47 15.36 26.06 12.26
C GLN A 47 16.50 26.22 13.26
N LEU A 48 16.53 25.44 14.32
CA LEU A 48 17.57 25.48 15.36
C LEU A 48 18.68 24.46 15.13
N ASN A 49 18.51 23.51 14.20
CA ASN A 49 19.51 22.49 13.92
C ASN A 49 20.27 22.80 12.62
N GLN A 50 21.53 23.20 12.75
CA GLN A 50 22.43 23.49 11.62
C GLN A 50 23.29 22.27 11.23
N ASP A 51 23.47 21.31 12.14
CA ASP A 51 24.43 20.21 12.04
C ASP A 51 23.80 18.87 11.64
N ILE A 52 22.46 18.83 11.44
CA ILE A 52 21.77 17.61 11.02
C ILE A 52 22.32 17.11 9.69
N GLN A 53 22.64 15.84 9.62
CA GLN A 53 23.29 15.21 8.46
C GLN A 53 22.36 14.34 7.64
N TYR A 54 21.25 13.87 8.23
CA TYR A 54 20.37 12.91 7.56
C TYR A 54 18.95 12.96 8.09
N VAL A 55 17.99 12.94 7.16
CA VAL A 55 16.57 12.84 7.46
C VAL A 55 16.00 11.62 6.76
N ALA A 56 15.26 10.75 7.45
CA ALA A 56 14.58 9.65 6.77
C ALA A 56 13.20 9.36 7.34
N THR A 57 12.32 8.85 6.49
CA THR A 57 10.96 8.48 6.88
C THR A 57 10.70 6.99 6.73
N ALA A 58 10.22 6.33 7.79
CA ALA A 58 9.81 4.93 7.81
C ALA A 58 8.46 4.70 7.09
N THR A 59 8.21 5.44 6.01
CA THR A 59 7.02 5.34 5.15
C THR A 59 7.43 5.36 3.69
N ALA A 60 6.60 4.79 2.83
CA ALA A 60 6.83 4.84 1.38
C ALA A 60 6.63 6.26 0.83
N GLY A 61 5.56 6.94 1.27
CA GLY A 61 5.27 8.31 0.84
C GLY A 61 6.12 9.35 1.58
N THR A 62 6.40 10.47 0.91
CA THR A 62 7.28 11.55 1.39
C THR A 62 6.61 12.93 1.45
N ASN A 63 5.30 13.02 1.33
CA ASN A 63 4.55 14.29 1.27
C ASN A 63 4.74 15.20 2.50
N HIS A 64 5.13 14.61 3.65
CA HIS A 64 5.43 15.32 4.90
C HIS A 64 6.87 15.83 4.98
N LEU A 65 7.72 15.54 3.99
CA LEU A 65 9.08 16.08 3.87
C LEU A 65 9.08 17.26 2.89
N ASP A 66 9.51 18.43 3.34
CA ASP A 66 9.76 19.58 2.46
C ASP A 66 11.05 19.35 1.68
N LYS A 67 10.91 18.67 0.53
CA LYS A 67 12.06 18.29 -0.32
C LYS A 67 12.82 19.51 -0.82
N SER A 68 12.12 20.60 -1.17
CA SER A 68 12.75 21.83 -1.65
C SER A 68 13.66 22.44 -0.58
N TYR A 69 13.17 22.49 0.66
CA TYR A 69 13.96 22.94 1.80
C TYR A 69 15.16 22.02 2.07
N LEU A 70 14.95 20.69 2.08
CA LEU A 70 16.02 19.72 2.33
C LEU A 70 17.10 19.79 1.23
N HIS A 71 16.71 19.88 -0.04
CA HIS A 71 17.64 20.07 -1.16
C HIS A 71 18.39 21.40 -1.06
N GLY A 72 17.70 22.48 -0.73
CA GLY A 72 18.33 23.80 -0.54
C GLY A 72 19.40 23.81 0.56
N ARG A 73 19.25 22.95 1.58
CA ARG A 73 20.24 22.73 2.63
C ARG A 73 21.30 21.66 2.29
N GLN A 74 21.23 21.05 1.13
CA GLN A 74 22.09 19.92 0.73
C GLN A 74 22.03 18.74 1.73
N LEU A 75 20.87 18.55 2.38
CA LEU A 75 20.63 17.46 3.32
C LEU A 75 20.26 16.18 2.57
N ASP A 76 20.98 15.11 2.91
CA ASP A 76 20.58 13.78 2.47
C ASP A 76 19.27 13.37 3.13
N PHE A 77 18.33 12.91 2.34
CA PHE A 77 17.09 12.34 2.85
C PHE A 77 16.65 11.09 2.10
N ALA A 78 15.95 10.21 2.80
CA ALA A 78 15.44 8.98 2.21
C ALA A 78 14.06 8.61 2.75
N SER A 79 13.46 7.63 2.08
CA SER A 79 12.22 6.99 2.52
C SER A 79 12.36 5.47 2.54
N ALA A 80 11.44 4.81 3.22
CA ALA A 80 11.29 3.36 3.17
C ALA A 80 10.39 2.97 1.98
N ALA A 81 10.74 3.41 0.76
CA ALA A 81 9.98 3.12 -0.45
C ALA A 81 9.81 1.60 -0.62
N GLY A 82 8.57 1.14 -0.82
CA GLY A 82 8.26 -0.28 -0.94
C GLY A 82 8.05 -1.04 0.37
N CYS A 83 8.25 -0.44 1.54
CA CYS A 83 8.08 -1.14 2.83
C CYS A 83 6.69 -1.79 3.01
N ASN A 84 5.66 -1.22 2.41
CA ASN A 84 4.29 -1.70 2.47
C ASN A 84 3.80 -2.36 1.15
N ALA A 85 4.70 -2.61 0.20
CA ALA A 85 4.31 -3.13 -1.11
C ALA A 85 3.56 -4.46 -1.01
N THR A 86 4.05 -5.39 -0.18
CA THR A 86 3.38 -6.67 0.09
C THR A 86 1.99 -6.47 0.68
N ALA A 87 1.87 -5.61 1.69
CA ALA A 87 0.59 -5.32 2.34
C ALA A 87 -0.46 -4.80 1.34
N VAL A 88 -0.08 -3.84 0.48
CA VAL A 88 -0.99 -3.28 -0.54
C VAL A 88 -1.33 -4.31 -1.61
N ALA A 89 -0.36 -5.10 -2.10
CA ALA A 89 -0.62 -6.15 -3.07
C ALA A 89 -1.58 -7.22 -2.52
N GLU A 90 -1.45 -7.60 -1.25
CA GLU A 90 -2.36 -8.55 -0.58
C GLU A 90 -3.74 -7.97 -0.32
N TYR A 91 -3.84 -6.66 -0.04
CA TYR A 91 -5.11 -5.93 0.00
C TYR A 91 -5.82 -6.00 -1.36
N VAL A 92 -5.11 -5.72 -2.45
CA VAL A 92 -5.67 -5.76 -3.82
C VAL A 92 -6.10 -7.17 -4.18
N LEU A 93 -5.33 -8.21 -3.82
CA LEU A 93 -5.76 -9.60 -4.03
C LEU A 93 -7.02 -9.94 -3.25
N SER A 94 -7.14 -9.53 -1.99
CA SER A 94 -8.37 -9.71 -1.20
C SER A 94 -9.55 -9.03 -1.89
N ALA A 95 -9.37 -7.80 -2.40
CA ALA A 95 -10.40 -7.11 -3.16
C ALA A 95 -10.80 -7.87 -4.44
N ILE A 96 -9.81 -8.34 -5.22
CA ILE A 96 -10.08 -9.10 -6.46
C ILE A 96 -10.86 -10.38 -6.17
N VAL A 97 -10.50 -11.16 -5.16
CA VAL A 97 -11.18 -12.44 -4.87
C VAL A 97 -12.57 -12.23 -4.29
N VAL A 98 -12.79 -11.20 -3.46
CA VAL A 98 -14.12 -10.82 -2.95
C VAL A 98 -15.02 -10.36 -4.09
N MET A 99 -14.53 -9.49 -4.96
CA MET A 99 -15.29 -9.01 -6.11
C MET A 99 -15.54 -10.12 -7.15
N ALA A 100 -14.61 -11.05 -7.31
CA ALA A 100 -14.81 -12.22 -8.18
C ALA A 100 -15.95 -13.11 -7.67
N GLN A 101 -16.08 -13.29 -6.35
CA GLN A 101 -17.24 -13.99 -5.77
C GLN A 101 -18.55 -13.23 -6.00
N HIS A 102 -18.52 -11.90 -5.82
CA HIS A 102 -19.69 -11.05 -6.00
C HIS A 102 -20.19 -11.00 -7.45
N LEU A 103 -19.25 -11.02 -8.41
CA LEU A 103 -19.52 -10.91 -9.86
C LEU A 103 -19.56 -12.27 -10.57
N ASP A 104 -19.45 -13.37 -9.84
CA ASP A 104 -19.38 -14.75 -10.36
C ASP A 104 -18.27 -14.92 -11.42
N TRP A 105 -17.09 -14.41 -11.15
CA TRP A 105 -15.94 -14.44 -12.07
C TRP A 105 -15.07 -15.68 -11.89
N GLN A 106 -14.67 -16.26 -13.02
CA GLN A 106 -13.54 -17.18 -13.09
C GLN A 106 -12.26 -16.37 -13.38
N LEU A 107 -11.43 -16.16 -12.39
CA LEU A 107 -10.25 -15.29 -12.47
C LEU A 107 -9.23 -15.76 -13.53
N ALA A 108 -9.17 -17.04 -13.83
CA ALA A 108 -8.34 -17.59 -14.91
C ALA A 108 -8.69 -17.00 -16.30
N ASN A 109 -9.94 -16.52 -16.47
CA ASN A 109 -10.41 -15.91 -17.71
C ASN A 109 -10.26 -14.38 -17.72
N LYS A 110 -9.79 -13.79 -16.63
CA LYS A 110 -9.68 -12.35 -16.44
C LYS A 110 -8.25 -11.83 -16.68
N THR A 111 -8.15 -10.56 -17.02
CA THR A 111 -6.88 -9.85 -17.19
C THR A 111 -6.85 -8.63 -16.27
N VAL A 112 -5.77 -8.48 -15.51
CA VAL A 112 -5.55 -7.36 -14.61
C VAL A 112 -4.63 -6.34 -15.27
N GLY A 113 -5.10 -5.11 -15.46
CA GLY A 113 -4.29 -3.96 -15.85
C GLY A 113 -3.67 -3.32 -14.60
N ILE A 114 -2.36 -3.23 -14.56
CA ILE A 114 -1.59 -2.61 -13.47
C ILE A 114 -1.05 -1.27 -13.97
N VAL A 115 -1.55 -0.18 -13.40
CA VAL A 115 -1.08 1.17 -13.70
C VAL A 115 -0.10 1.61 -12.61
N GLY A 116 1.17 1.80 -12.97
CA GLY A 116 2.28 1.97 -12.03
C GLY A 116 2.89 0.62 -11.62
N ALA A 117 4.02 0.28 -12.20
CA ALA A 117 4.72 -0.99 -11.98
C ALA A 117 5.98 -0.84 -11.12
N GLY A 118 5.94 0.09 -10.17
CA GLY A 118 6.95 0.24 -9.11
C GLY A 118 6.89 -0.91 -8.09
N HIS A 119 7.23 -0.64 -6.83
CA HIS A 119 7.27 -1.69 -5.79
C HIS A 119 5.94 -2.45 -5.63
N VAL A 120 4.82 -1.72 -5.54
CA VAL A 120 3.50 -2.35 -5.33
C VAL A 120 3.04 -3.10 -6.56
N GLY A 121 3.06 -2.45 -7.74
CA GLY A 121 2.61 -3.07 -8.99
C GLY A 121 3.44 -4.31 -9.35
N THR A 122 4.76 -4.29 -9.13
CA THR A 122 5.63 -5.46 -9.32
C THR A 122 5.27 -6.59 -8.34
N THR A 123 5.03 -6.27 -7.06
CA THR A 123 4.63 -7.27 -6.06
C THR A 123 3.29 -7.89 -6.42
N LEU A 124 2.32 -7.09 -6.88
CA LEU A 124 1.03 -7.59 -7.36
C LEU A 124 1.20 -8.48 -8.59
N ALA A 125 1.99 -8.07 -9.59
CA ALA A 125 2.27 -8.84 -10.78
C ALA A 125 2.84 -10.24 -10.44
N ASN A 126 3.80 -10.31 -9.52
CA ASN A 126 4.36 -11.58 -9.05
C ASN A 126 3.31 -12.49 -8.40
N LYS A 127 2.41 -11.93 -7.58
CA LYS A 127 1.33 -12.68 -6.95
C LYS A 127 0.28 -13.15 -7.97
N LEU A 128 -0.05 -12.34 -8.99
CA LEU A 128 -0.92 -12.73 -10.09
C LEU A 128 -0.30 -13.86 -10.93
N THR A 129 1.02 -13.81 -11.17
CA THR A 129 1.76 -14.89 -11.83
C THR A 129 1.64 -16.20 -11.04
N ALA A 130 1.80 -16.15 -9.72
CA ALA A 130 1.63 -17.33 -8.84
C ALA A 130 0.23 -17.94 -8.93
N LEU A 131 -0.80 -17.11 -9.15
CA LEU A 131 -2.19 -17.53 -9.32
C LEU A 131 -2.54 -17.95 -10.75
N GLY A 132 -1.64 -17.80 -11.72
CA GLY A 132 -1.91 -18.02 -13.14
C GLY A 132 -2.89 -16.99 -13.75
N ILE A 133 -3.03 -15.81 -13.14
CA ILE A 133 -3.90 -14.74 -13.62
C ILE A 133 -3.10 -13.85 -14.57
N ARG A 134 -3.65 -13.58 -15.75
CA ARG A 134 -3.02 -12.71 -16.75
C ARG A 134 -3.01 -11.26 -16.29
N TYR A 135 -1.94 -10.54 -16.59
CA TYR A 135 -1.86 -9.10 -16.32
C TYR A 135 -1.14 -8.35 -17.46
N LYS A 136 -1.34 -7.04 -17.48
CA LYS A 136 -0.64 -6.08 -18.35
C LYS A 136 -0.08 -4.96 -17.48
N LEU A 137 1.07 -4.39 -17.87
CA LEU A 137 1.76 -3.33 -17.14
C LEU A 137 1.75 -2.04 -17.95
N CYS A 138 1.38 -0.93 -17.29
CA CYS A 138 1.51 0.42 -17.85
C CYS A 138 2.26 1.30 -16.84
N ASP A 139 3.47 1.71 -17.20
CA ASP A 139 4.29 2.65 -16.41
C ASP A 139 5.22 3.41 -17.37
N PRO A 140 4.74 4.50 -18.02
CA PRO A 140 5.54 5.24 -18.99
C PRO A 140 6.90 5.71 -18.46
N PRO A 141 7.03 6.23 -17.21
CA PRO A 141 8.34 6.57 -16.64
C PRO A 141 9.35 5.43 -16.61
N LEU A 142 8.93 4.21 -16.22
CA LEU A 142 9.82 3.05 -16.21
C LEU A 142 10.15 2.57 -17.64
N GLN A 143 9.19 2.61 -18.54
CA GLN A 143 9.40 2.29 -19.94
C GLN A 143 10.43 3.23 -20.59
N GLU A 144 10.33 4.54 -20.34
CA GLU A 144 11.28 5.55 -20.83
C GLU A 144 12.68 5.40 -20.24
N GLN A 145 12.79 4.85 -19.02
CA GLN A 145 14.06 4.51 -18.38
C GLN A 145 14.70 3.23 -18.93
N GLY A 146 14.04 2.54 -19.87
CA GLY A 146 14.55 1.31 -20.49
C GLY A 146 14.34 0.05 -19.67
N ASP A 147 13.37 0.04 -18.75
CA ASP A 147 13.00 -1.18 -18.02
C ASP A 147 12.54 -2.27 -19.01
N PRO A 148 13.09 -3.50 -18.94
CA PRO A 148 12.94 -4.52 -19.99
C PRO A 148 11.59 -5.26 -19.98
N ARG A 149 10.66 -4.93 -19.09
CA ARG A 149 9.35 -5.59 -19.00
C ARG A 149 8.48 -5.25 -20.22
N ASP A 150 7.47 -6.08 -20.45
CA ASP A 150 6.48 -5.85 -21.52
C ASP A 150 5.50 -4.74 -21.09
N TRP A 151 5.51 -3.64 -21.81
CA TRP A 151 4.69 -2.46 -21.54
C TRP A 151 3.54 -2.35 -22.53
N VAL A 152 2.39 -1.91 -22.01
CA VAL A 152 1.22 -1.58 -22.84
C VAL A 152 0.78 -0.14 -22.63
N SER A 153 -0.03 0.38 -23.53
CA SER A 153 -0.61 1.72 -23.44
C SER A 153 -1.72 1.78 -22.37
N MET A 154 -2.14 3.00 -22.00
CA MET A 154 -3.30 3.17 -21.13
C MET A 154 -4.60 2.68 -21.81
N GLU A 155 -4.70 2.82 -23.13
CA GLU A 155 -5.84 2.32 -23.92
C GLU A 155 -5.95 0.79 -23.81
N ASP A 156 -4.82 0.08 -23.82
CA ASP A 156 -4.79 -1.38 -23.57
C ASP A 156 -5.19 -1.74 -22.13
N ILE A 157 -4.80 -0.93 -21.14
CA ILE A 157 -5.23 -1.10 -19.74
C ILE A 157 -6.74 -0.93 -19.62
N MET A 158 -7.32 0.06 -20.30
CA MET A 158 -8.76 0.29 -20.28
C MET A 158 -9.59 -0.90 -20.86
N GLN A 159 -8.95 -1.84 -21.57
CA GLN A 159 -9.60 -3.09 -22.04
C GLN A 159 -9.51 -4.24 -21.02
N CYS A 160 -8.73 -4.10 -19.94
CA CYS A 160 -8.61 -5.14 -18.93
C CYS A 160 -9.90 -5.29 -18.10
N ASP A 161 -10.11 -6.47 -17.51
CA ASP A 161 -11.29 -6.74 -16.65
C ASP A 161 -11.15 -6.06 -15.28
N VAL A 162 -9.93 -5.99 -14.77
CA VAL A 162 -9.59 -5.30 -13.53
C VAL A 162 -8.54 -4.23 -13.84
N ILE A 163 -8.70 -3.03 -13.31
CA ILE A 163 -7.71 -1.95 -13.42
C ILE A 163 -7.29 -1.59 -11.99
N SER A 164 -6.00 -1.76 -11.68
CA SER A 164 -5.45 -1.49 -10.36
C SER A 164 -4.39 -0.41 -10.41
N LEU A 165 -4.59 0.65 -9.60
CA LEU A 165 -3.79 1.87 -9.64
C LEU A 165 -2.72 1.84 -8.54
N HIS A 166 -1.45 2.07 -8.94
CA HIS A 166 -0.27 2.02 -8.06
C HIS A 166 0.72 3.14 -8.36
N VAL A 167 0.23 4.28 -8.82
CA VAL A 167 1.04 5.45 -9.17
C VAL A 167 1.22 6.40 -7.98
N PRO A 168 2.31 7.19 -7.92
CA PRO A 168 2.39 8.36 -7.04
C PRO A 168 1.43 9.45 -7.52
N LEU A 169 1.10 10.42 -6.65
CA LEU A 169 0.43 11.64 -7.06
C LEU A 169 1.44 12.59 -7.69
N ILE A 170 1.28 12.88 -8.97
CA ILE A 170 2.09 13.81 -9.76
C ILE A 170 1.13 14.83 -10.37
N GLN A 171 1.41 16.12 -10.15
CA GLN A 171 0.60 17.24 -10.64
C GLN A 171 1.26 17.96 -11.82
N GLU A 172 2.51 17.63 -12.10
CA GLU A 172 3.33 18.28 -13.13
C GLU A 172 3.60 17.36 -14.32
N ILE A 173 3.66 17.91 -15.51
CA ILE A 173 4.06 17.20 -16.74
C ILE A 173 5.53 16.71 -16.61
N PRO A 174 5.93 15.62 -17.30
CA PRO A 174 5.14 14.96 -18.36
C PRO A 174 4.14 13.89 -17.86
N HIS A 175 4.25 13.33 -16.66
CA HIS A 175 3.47 12.16 -16.24
C HIS A 175 2.46 12.51 -15.14
N VAL A 176 1.51 13.40 -15.45
CA VAL A 176 0.45 13.80 -14.51
C VAL A 176 -0.42 12.62 -14.14
N THR A 177 -0.61 12.41 -12.83
CA THR A 177 -1.49 11.36 -12.29
C THR A 177 -2.67 11.94 -11.50
N LEU A 178 -2.67 13.25 -11.23
CA LEU A 178 -3.84 13.95 -10.70
C LEU A 178 -5.01 13.79 -11.67
N HIS A 179 -6.14 13.29 -11.16
CA HIS A 179 -7.33 13.00 -11.94
C HIS A 179 -7.01 12.19 -13.22
N MET A 180 -6.07 11.22 -13.10
CA MET A 180 -5.76 10.30 -14.20
C MET A 180 -7.03 9.54 -14.64
N PHE A 181 -7.94 9.27 -13.71
CA PHE A 181 -9.30 8.81 -13.97
C PHE A 181 -10.28 9.97 -13.76
N ASP A 182 -10.36 10.82 -14.75
CA ASP A 182 -11.31 11.93 -14.88
C ASP A 182 -12.67 11.48 -15.42
N SER A 183 -13.59 12.41 -15.64
CA SER A 183 -14.93 12.15 -16.16
C SER A 183 -14.92 11.43 -17.52
N GLU A 184 -13.97 11.76 -18.41
CA GLU A 184 -13.88 11.13 -19.73
C GLU A 184 -13.44 9.66 -19.62
N ARG A 185 -12.40 9.39 -18.83
CA ARG A 185 -11.90 8.01 -18.64
C ARG A 185 -12.85 7.16 -17.82
N LEU A 186 -13.51 7.72 -16.80
CA LEU A 186 -14.56 7.04 -16.04
C LEU A 186 -15.75 6.68 -16.93
N ALA A 187 -16.14 7.54 -17.88
CA ALA A 187 -17.21 7.25 -18.83
C ALA A 187 -16.89 6.08 -19.78
N GLN A 188 -15.62 5.81 -20.06
CA GLN A 188 -15.16 4.70 -20.89
C GLN A 188 -15.15 3.35 -20.17
N LEU A 189 -15.23 3.31 -18.83
CA LEU A 189 -15.28 2.04 -18.09
C LEU A 189 -16.54 1.27 -18.46
N ARG A 190 -16.43 -0.04 -18.58
CA ARG A 190 -17.57 -0.94 -18.76
C ARG A 190 -18.15 -1.32 -17.39
N ASP A 191 -19.45 -1.64 -17.35
CA ASP A 191 -20.13 -2.02 -16.10
C ASP A 191 -19.65 -3.39 -15.54
N ASP A 192 -18.95 -4.19 -16.37
CA ASP A 192 -18.36 -5.48 -15.98
C ASP A 192 -16.86 -5.37 -15.59
N GLN A 193 -16.31 -4.15 -15.53
CA GLN A 193 -14.93 -3.92 -15.09
C GLN A 193 -14.86 -3.59 -13.60
N LEU A 194 -13.69 -3.85 -13.00
CA LEU A 194 -13.37 -3.50 -11.64
C LEU A 194 -12.23 -2.45 -11.61
N LEU A 195 -12.48 -1.28 -11.05
CA LEU A 195 -11.46 -0.27 -10.78
C LEU A 195 -11.05 -0.34 -9.31
N ILE A 196 -9.74 -0.41 -9.04
CA ILE A 196 -9.17 -0.44 -7.68
C ILE A 196 -8.21 0.73 -7.50
N ASN A 197 -8.51 1.62 -6.56
CA ASN A 197 -7.60 2.69 -6.14
C ASN A 197 -7.11 2.45 -4.70
N ALA A 198 -5.86 2.00 -4.58
CA ALA A 198 -5.15 1.84 -3.30
C ALA A 198 -3.82 2.62 -3.29
N CYS A 199 -3.72 3.73 -4.07
CA CYS A 199 -2.50 4.52 -4.17
C CYS A 199 -2.64 5.94 -3.60
N ARG A 200 -3.38 6.84 -4.27
CA ARG A 200 -3.71 8.21 -3.83
C ARG A 200 -5.14 8.55 -4.26
N GLY A 201 -5.90 9.22 -3.39
CA GLY A 201 -7.30 9.57 -3.65
C GLY A 201 -7.47 10.38 -4.92
N GLU A 202 -6.62 11.37 -5.09
CA GLU A 202 -6.64 12.35 -6.17
C GLU A 202 -6.27 11.78 -7.56
N VAL A 203 -5.91 10.48 -7.64
CA VAL A 203 -5.68 9.80 -8.94
C VAL A 203 -7.01 9.53 -9.65
N VAL A 204 -8.08 9.39 -8.89
CA VAL A 204 -9.46 9.30 -9.40
C VAL A 204 -10.20 10.57 -8.98
N ASP A 205 -10.79 11.29 -9.93
CA ASP A 205 -11.67 12.40 -9.64
C ASP A 205 -12.92 11.90 -8.91
N ASN A 206 -12.99 12.15 -7.60
CA ASN A 206 -14.05 11.62 -6.74
C ASN A 206 -15.41 12.26 -7.03
N GLN A 207 -15.44 13.53 -7.49
CA GLN A 207 -16.68 14.16 -7.88
C GLN A 207 -17.17 13.61 -9.21
N ALA A 208 -16.31 13.46 -10.21
CA ALA A 208 -16.68 12.85 -11.49
C ALA A 208 -17.17 11.42 -11.33
N LEU A 209 -16.56 10.66 -10.39
CA LEU A 209 -16.99 9.31 -10.06
C LEU A 209 -18.39 9.31 -9.41
N LEU A 210 -18.66 10.24 -8.50
CA LEU A 210 -20.00 10.41 -7.91
C LEU A 210 -21.03 10.75 -8.97
N ASP A 211 -20.70 11.69 -9.86
CA ASP A 211 -21.59 12.09 -10.96
C ASP A 211 -21.93 10.90 -11.89
N CYS A 212 -20.97 10.00 -12.15
CA CYS A 212 -21.23 8.76 -12.89
C CYS A 212 -22.31 7.91 -12.21
N PHE A 213 -22.22 7.70 -10.90
CA PHE A 213 -23.19 6.90 -10.14
C PHE A 213 -24.55 7.58 -10.08
N GLU A 214 -24.62 8.89 -9.84
CA GLU A 214 -25.86 9.66 -9.78
C GLU A 214 -26.57 9.69 -11.15
N ASN A 215 -25.80 9.61 -12.25
CA ASN A 215 -26.31 9.45 -13.61
C ASN A 215 -26.68 7.98 -13.96
N GLY A 216 -26.70 7.07 -12.97
CA GLY A 216 -27.22 5.71 -13.12
C GLY A 216 -26.20 4.67 -13.60
N ARG A 217 -24.90 5.01 -13.71
CA ARG A 217 -23.84 4.01 -14.03
C ARG A 217 -23.67 3.01 -12.88
N LYS A 218 -23.36 1.78 -13.22
CA LYS A 218 -23.19 0.67 -12.26
C LYS A 218 -21.72 0.20 -12.25
N LEU A 219 -20.81 1.11 -11.95
CA LEU A 219 -19.38 0.78 -11.92
C LEU A 219 -19.01 -0.03 -10.68
N ASN A 220 -18.10 -1.00 -10.83
CA ASN A 220 -17.53 -1.72 -9.71
C ASN A 220 -16.22 -1.01 -9.30
N VAL A 221 -16.21 -0.39 -8.13
CA VAL A 221 -15.06 0.40 -7.65
C VAL A 221 -14.70 -0.02 -6.24
N VAL A 222 -13.38 -0.18 -6.01
CA VAL A 222 -12.76 -0.39 -4.69
C VAL A 222 -11.87 0.80 -4.38
N MET A 223 -12.09 1.42 -3.23
CA MET A 223 -11.30 2.59 -2.79
C MET A 223 -10.76 2.41 -1.38
N ASP A 224 -9.44 2.47 -1.24
CA ASP A 224 -8.77 2.61 0.05
C ASP A 224 -8.43 4.07 0.36
N VAL A 225 -8.27 4.87 -0.68
CA VAL A 225 -7.79 6.26 -0.64
C VAL A 225 -8.83 7.19 -1.27
N TRP A 226 -8.87 8.44 -0.77
CA TRP A 226 -9.93 9.39 -1.11
C TRP A 226 -9.35 10.79 -1.28
N GLU A 227 -9.99 11.63 -2.07
CA GLU A 227 -9.67 13.05 -2.06
C GLU A 227 -10.01 13.69 -0.72
N ASN A 228 -9.24 14.70 -0.33
CA ASN A 228 -9.44 15.51 0.88
C ASN A 228 -9.41 14.73 2.20
N GLU A 229 -8.75 13.57 2.28
CA GLU A 229 -8.57 12.86 3.55
C GLU A 229 -8.09 13.79 4.67
N PRO A 230 -8.66 13.75 5.88
CA PRO A 230 -9.70 12.82 6.37
C PRO A 230 -11.15 13.26 6.09
N HIS A 231 -11.38 14.39 5.42
CA HIS A 231 -12.70 15.01 5.15
C HIS A 231 -13.20 14.59 3.76
N ILE A 232 -13.42 13.30 3.59
CA ILE A 232 -13.81 12.69 2.32
C ILE A 232 -15.23 13.06 1.89
N ASN A 233 -15.54 12.89 0.60
CA ASN A 233 -16.92 13.04 0.10
C ASN A 233 -17.76 11.82 0.54
N LEU A 234 -18.53 11.99 1.62
CA LEU A 234 -19.36 10.92 2.19
C LEU A 234 -20.50 10.46 1.24
N ALA A 235 -20.94 11.31 0.31
CA ALA A 235 -21.97 10.93 -0.67
C ALA A 235 -21.49 9.84 -1.63
N LEU A 236 -20.17 9.73 -1.86
CA LEU A 236 -19.58 8.70 -2.72
C LEU A 236 -19.54 7.32 -2.04
N VAL A 237 -19.38 7.25 -0.72
CA VAL A 237 -19.12 6.00 0.03
C VAL A 237 -20.18 4.91 -0.20
N PRO A 238 -21.50 5.19 -0.25
CA PRO A 238 -22.52 4.16 -0.48
C PRO A 238 -22.39 3.44 -1.83
N TYR A 239 -21.86 4.11 -2.86
CA TYR A 239 -21.73 3.57 -4.21
C TYR A 239 -20.49 2.68 -4.39
N ILE A 240 -19.47 2.85 -3.55
CA ILE A 240 -18.22 2.08 -3.66
C ILE A 240 -18.44 0.64 -3.19
N ALA A 241 -18.05 -0.33 -4.00
CA ALA A 241 -18.25 -1.75 -3.68
C ALA A 241 -17.50 -2.14 -2.38
N LEU A 242 -16.20 -1.86 -2.31
CA LEU A 242 -15.39 -2.06 -1.11
C LEU A 242 -14.65 -0.75 -0.79
N ALA A 243 -14.91 -0.19 0.40
CA ALA A 243 -14.43 1.11 0.85
C ALA A 243 -13.66 0.97 2.16
N THR A 244 -12.44 1.54 2.26
CA THR A 244 -11.63 1.49 3.49
C THR A 244 -10.92 2.82 3.76
N ALA A 245 -10.39 3.00 4.97
CA ALA A 245 -9.84 4.26 5.48
C ALA A 245 -8.33 4.37 5.30
N HIS A 246 -7.81 4.21 4.07
CA HIS A 246 -6.38 4.30 3.74
C HIS A 246 -5.53 3.33 4.58
N ILE A 247 -5.94 2.05 4.59
CA ILE A 247 -5.34 0.99 5.42
C ILE A 247 -4.68 -0.12 4.59
N ALA A 248 -4.71 -0.05 3.27
CA ALA A 248 -4.14 -1.08 2.40
C ALA A 248 -2.69 -1.45 2.76
N GLY A 249 -1.88 -0.47 3.16
CA GLY A 249 -0.49 -0.67 3.62
C GLY A 249 -0.33 -0.97 5.12
N HIS A 250 -1.40 -1.17 5.87
CA HIS A 250 -1.37 -1.25 7.33
C HIS A 250 -1.24 -2.69 7.85
N THR A 251 -0.15 -3.38 7.55
CA THR A 251 0.25 -4.63 8.23
C THR A 251 1.30 -4.35 9.30
N ILE A 252 1.47 -5.26 10.26
CA ILE A 252 2.53 -5.14 11.27
C ILE A 252 3.90 -5.27 10.58
N GLU A 253 4.03 -6.19 9.63
CA GLU A 253 5.22 -6.40 8.82
C GLU A 253 5.58 -5.15 8.02
N GLY A 254 4.63 -4.57 7.28
CA GLY A 254 4.88 -3.38 6.46
C GLY A 254 5.29 -2.16 7.28
N LYS A 255 4.66 -1.96 8.46
CA LYS A 255 5.05 -0.88 9.38
C LYS A 255 6.43 -1.09 9.97
N ALA A 256 6.79 -2.31 10.35
CA ALA A 256 8.07 -2.66 10.94
C ALA A 256 9.20 -2.70 9.89
N ARG A 257 8.90 -3.18 8.67
CA ARG A 257 9.84 -3.15 7.52
C ARG A 257 10.28 -1.72 7.20
N GLY A 258 9.39 -0.73 7.35
CA GLY A 258 9.80 0.67 7.23
C GLY A 258 10.88 1.07 8.24
N THR A 259 10.83 0.58 9.47
CA THR A 259 11.86 0.80 10.49
C THR A 259 13.15 0.04 10.17
N GLU A 260 13.05 -1.22 9.77
CA GLU A 260 14.19 -2.06 9.34
C GLU A 260 14.95 -1.43 8.17
N MET A 261 14.23 -0.94 7.14
CA MET A 261 14.86 -0.29 6.00
C MET A 261 15.65 0.97 6.42
N LEU A 262 15.12 1.76 7.35
CA LEU A 262 15.86 2.89 7.89
C LEU A 262 17.06 2.44 8.72
N TYR A 263 16.93 1.37 9.51
CA TYR A 263 18.05 0.78 10.24
C TYR A 263 19.17 0.38 9.29
N GLN A 264 18.88 -0.32 8.21
CA GLN A 264 19.84 -0.70 7.18
C GLN A 264 20.53 0.51 6.54
N GLN A 265 19.76 1.58 6.24
CA GLN A 265 20.30 2.84 5.70
C GLN A 265 21.22 3.54 6.69
N VAL A 266 20.85 3.59 7.97
CA VAL A 266 21.68 4.19 9.04
C VAL A 266 22.93 3.35 9.28
N CYS A 267 22.84 2.03 9.33
CA CYS A 267 24.01 1.14 9.42
C CYS A 267 25.01 1.40 8.29
N LYS A 268 24.50 1.47 7.04
CA LYS A 268 25.32 1.78 5.87
C LYS A 268 26.02 3.13 6.01
N ARG A 269 25.32 4.17 6.47
CA ARG A 269 25.86 5.52 6.67
C ARG A 269 26.92 5.57 7.76
N LEU A 270 26.72 4.82 8.83
CA LEU A 270 27.65 4.74 9.95
C LEU A 270 28.77 3.69 9.76
N HIS A 271 28.82 3.02 8.60
CA HIS A 271 29.74 1.92 8.30
C HIS A 271 29.68 0.78 9.33
N LYS A 272 28.48 0.51 9.87
CA LYS A 272 28.22 -0.58 10.82
C LYS A 272 27.55 -1.77 10.11
N PRO A 273 27.78 -3.01 10.61
CA PRO A 273 27.10 -4.19 10.07
C PRO A 273 25.58 -4.14 10.34
N VAL A 274 24.82 -4.78 9.46
CA VAL A 274 23.38 -5.01 9.67
C VAL A 274 23.22 -6.34 10.41
N GLU A 275 22.90 -6.27 11.71
CA GLU A 275 22.84 -7.45 12.60
C GLU A 275 21.43 -7.83 13.00
N LYS A 276 20.44 -6.94 12.81
CA LYS A 276 19.05 -7.12 13.23
C LYS A 276 18.12 -7.22 12.05
N SER A 277 17.17 -8.12 12.15
CA SER A 277 16.13 -8.35 11.15
C SER A 277 14.75 -8.15 11.75
N LEU A 278 13.79 -7.77 10.91
CA LEU A 278 12.39 -7.67 11.24
C LEU A 278 11.83 -8.94 11.91
N THR A 279 12.27 -10.11 11.45
CA THR A 279 11.82 -11.40 11.97
C THR A 279 12.18 -11.63 13.44
N ASP A 280 13.18 -10.92 13.96
CA ASP A 280 13.62 -11.06 15.36
C ASP A 280 12.62 -10.43 16.34
N PHE A 281 11.75 -9.54 15.86
CA PHE A 281 10.86 -8.70 16.70
C PHE A 281 9.37 -8.94 16.45
N LEU A 282 9.00 -9.52 15.31
CA LEU A 282 7.58 -9.73 15.02
C LEU A 282 6.95 -10.76 15.96
N PRO A 283 5.79 -10.46 16.54
CA PRO A 283 5.05 -11.45 17.30
C PRO A 283 4.59 -12.60 16.40
N PRO A 284 4.47 -13.82 16.95
CA PRO A 284 3.89 -14.92 16.20
C PRO A 284 2.47 -14.59 15.73
N ALA A 285 2.09 -15.05 14.55
CA ALA A 285 0.73 -14.90 14.06
C ALA A 285 -0.23 -15.78 14.91
N GLN A 286 -1.49 -15.34 15.02
CA GLN A 286 -2.56 -16.09 15.70
C GLN A 286 -3.82 -16.05 14.82
N PRO A 287 -4.20 -17.18 14.20
CA PRO A 287 -3.46 -18.46 14.17
C PRO A 287 -2.13 -18.35 13.42
N ASP A 288 -1.18 -19.23 13.70
CA ASP A 288 0.12 -19.28 12.99
C ASP A 288 0.06 -20.15 11.73
N ARG A 289 -1.06 -20.84 11.52
CA ARG A 289 -1.28 -21.81 10.45
C ARG A 289 -2.68 -21.72 9.87
N ILE A 290 -2.77 -22.00 8.57
CA ILE A 290 -4.03 -22.18 7.85
C ILE A 290 -4.08 -23.65 7.39
N ASP A 291 -5.17 -24.34 7.72
CA ASP A 291 -5.44 -25.69 7.22
C ASP A 291 -6.26 -25.61 5.93
N ILE A 292 -5.89 -26.41 4.94
CA ILE A 292 -6.60 -26.50 3.67
C ILE A 292 -7.74 -27.53 3.83
N PRO A 293 -9.01 -27.11 3.66
CA PRO A 293 -10.13 -28.06 3.66
C PRO A 293 -9.98 -29.13 2.58
N GLN A 294 -10.37 -30.37 2.92
CA GLN A 294 -10.31 -31.48 1.97
C GLN A 294 -11.15 -31.22 0.73
N GLY A 295 -10.60 -31.50 -0.46
CA GLY A 295 -11.28 -31.32 -1.73
C GLY A 295 -11.25 -29.90 -2.29
N LEU A 296 -10.70 -28.92 -1.57
CA LEU A 296 -10.61 -27.55 -2.05
C LEU A 296 -9.47 -27.42 -3.06
N SER A 297 -9.72 -26.84 -4.22
CA SER A 297 -8.76 -26.71 -5.32
C SER A 297 -9.03 -25.47 -6.17
N GLY A 298 -8.09 -25.13 -7.07
CA GLY A 298 -8.24 -24.02 -8.02
C GLY A 298 -8.52 -22.67 -7.35
N GLN A 299 -9.39 -21.87 -7.95
CA GLN A 299 -9.76 -20.55 -7.46
C GLN A 299 -10.31 -20.58 -6.03
N ALA A 300 -11.14 -21.59 -5.69
CA ALA A 300 -11.72 -21.70 -4.36
C ALA A 300 -10.66 -21.92 -3.27
N LEU A 301 -9.58 -22.68 -3.55
CA LEU A 301 -8.45 -22.85 -2.63
C LEU A 301 -7.75 -21.52 -2.38
N PHE A 302 -7.40 -20.78 -3.44
CA PHE A 302 -6.69 -19.51 -3.28
C PHE A 302 -7.57 -18.45 -2.61
N THR A 303 -8.86 -18.39 -2.94
CA THR A 303 -9.81 -17.53 -2.25
C THR A 303 -9.86 -17.85 -0.75
N HIS A 304 -9.96 -19.12 -0.37
CA HIS A 304 -9.93 -19.54 1.03
C HIS A 304 -8.64 -19.08 1.74
N LEU A 305 -7.48 -19.33 1.15
CA LEU A 305 -6.19 -18.96 1.74
C LEU A 305 -6.05 -17.44 1.91
N ILE A 306 -6.38 -16.67 0.88
CA ILE A 306 -6.28 -15.20 0.89
C ILE A 306 -7.21 -14.62 1.95
N LEU A 307 -8.49 -15.01 1.96
CA LEU A 307 -9.48 -14.47 2.89
C LEU A 307 -9.29 -14.97 4.32
N SER A 308 -8.63 -16.11 4.54
CA SER A 308 -8.24 -16.56 5.89
C SER A 308 -7.18 -15.67 6.54
N VAL A 309 -6.37 -14.95 5.74
CA VAL A 309 -5.43 -13.96 6.26
C VAL A 309 -6.07 -12.57 6.34
N TYR A 310 -6.75 -12.17 5.29
CA TYR A 310 -7.35 -10.86 5.18
C TYR A 310 -8.61 -10.86 4.33
N ASP A 311 -9.73 -10.58 4.96
CA ASP A 311 -11.02 -10.37 4.31
C ASP A 311 -11.39 -8.89 4.35
N ILE A 312 -11.17 -8.20 3.23
CA ILE A 312 -11.46 -6.77 3.04
C ILE A 312 -12.95 -6.43 3.23
N SER A 313 -13.86 -7.38 3.05
CA SER A 313 -15.30 -7.14 3.18
C SER A 313 -15.67 -6.73 4.60
N GLN A 314 -14.97 -7.24 5.61
CA GLN A 314 -15.18 -6.90 7.02
C GLN A 314 -14.75 -5.45 7.31
N ASP A 315 -13.59 -5.04 6.82
CA ASP A 315 -13.11 -3.67 6.95
C ASP A 315 -14.01 -2.69 6.20
N SER A 316 -14.44 -3.06 4.98
CA SER A 316 -15.36 -2.25 4.20
C SER A 316 -16.71 -2.07 4.88
N LYS A 317 -17.24 -3.13 5.47
CA LYS A 317 -18.49 -3.06 6.24
C LYS A 317 -18.32 -2.11 7.43
N HIS A 318 -17.28 -2.31 8.22
CA HIS A 318 -17.00 -1.45 9.39
C HIS A 318 -16.83 0.02 9.00
N PHE A 319 -16.10 0.29 7.91
CA PHE A 319 -15.91 1.63 7.39
C PHE A 319 -17.23 2.28 6.97
N LYS A 320 -18.02 1.61 6.14
CA LYS A 320 -19.32 2.13 5.66
C LYS A 320 -20.31 2.37 6.79
N ASP A 321 -20.32 1.49 7.80
CA ASP A 321 -21.23 1.60 8.95
C ASP A 321 -20.89 2.78 9.87
N SER A 322 -19.63 3.28 9.87
CA SER A 322 -19.16 4.23 10.87
C SER A 322 -18.57 5.54 10.33
N VAL A 323 -18.11 5.60 9.07
CA VAL A 323 -17.36 6.76 8.55
C VAL A 323 -18.17 8.08 8.54
N HIS A 324 -19.50 8.01 8.57
CA HIS A 324 -20.39 9.17 8.63
C HIS A 324 -20.40 9.87 10.00
N LEU A 325 -19.87 9.24 11.05
CA LEU A 325 -19.73 9.84 12.37
C LEU A 325 -18.53 10.79 12.40
N PRO A 326 -18.52 11.82 13.28
CA PRO A 326 -17.42 12.78 13.36
C PRO A 326 -16.06 12.10 13.56
N ASP A 327 -15.05 12.58 12.85
CA ASP A 327 -13.64 12.15 12.93
C ASP A 327 -13.37 10.65 12.71
N GLN A 328 -14.35 9.88 12.25
CA GLN A 328 -14.24 8.43 12.13
C GLN A 328 -13.22 7.96 11.10
N PHE A 329 -13.04 8.65 9.98
CA PHE A 329 -12.01 8.29 9.01
C PHE A 329 -10.62 8.22 9.68
N GLY A 330 -10.24 9.30 10.35
CA GLY A 330 -8.98 9.37 11.08
C GLY A 330 -8.88 8.37 12.23
N TYR A 331 -9.99 8.16 12.95
CA TYR A 331 -10.08 7.21 14.07
C TYR A 331 -9.85 5.77 13.59
N ILE A 332 -10.58 5.30 12.57
CA ILE A 332 -10.47 3.94 12.01
C ILE A 332 -9.02 3.70 11.54
N ARG A 333 -8.46 4.62 10.76
CA ARG A 333 -7.09 4.52 10.25
C ARG A 333 -6.05 4.45 11.37
N LYS A 334 -6.19 5.29 12.40
CA LYS A 334 -5.26 5.37 13.54
C LYS A 334 -5.30 4.13 14.42
N ASN A 335 -6.52 3.61 14.67
CA ASN A 335 -6.77 2.49 15.57
C ASN A 335 -6.95 1.17 14.81
N TYR A 336 -6.53 1.12 13.54
CA TYR A 336 -6.66 -0.07 12.71
C TYR A 336 -6.02 -1.28 13.39
N SER A 337 -6.76 -2.37 13.42
CA SER A 337 -6.35 -3.61 14.07
C SER A 337 -5.09 -4.22 13.43
N ILE A 338 -4.48 -5.17 14.11
CA ILE A 338 -3.30 -5.87 13.62
C ILE A 338 -3.71 -6.77 12.45
N ARG A 339 -3.24 -6.42 11.24
CA ARG A 339 -3.30 -7.27 10.05
C ARG A 339 -1.92 -7.86 9.79
N ARG A 340 -1.87 -9.13 9.40
CA ARG A 340 -0.64 -9.85 9.05
C ARG A 340 -0.51 -9.97 7.52
N GLU A 341 0.71 -10.19 7.05
CA GLU A 341 0.99 -10.57 5.66
C GLU A 341 0.94 -12.10 5.52
N PHE A 342 0.79 -12.63 4.30
CA PHE A 342 0.73 -14.08 4.04
C PHE A 342 1.93 -14.82 4.62
N ALA A 343 3.12 -14.20 4.57
CA ALA A 343 4.36 -14.77 5.10
C ALA A 343 4.33 -15.07 6.61
N ALA A 344 3.41 -14.48 7.36
CA ALA A 344 3.26 -14.73 8.78
C ALA A 344 2.57 -16.06 9.10
N LEU A 345 1.88 -16.66 8.12
CA LEU A 345 1.08 -17.86 8.32
C LEU A 345 1.65 -19.06 7.55
N LYS A 346 1.74 -20.19 8.23
CA LYS A 346 2.20 -21.45 7.65
C LYS A 346 1.04 -22.15 6.96
N VAL A 347 1.30 -22.74 5.80
CA VAL A 347 0.34 -23.56 5.08
C VAL A 347 0.96 -24.94 4.82
N ASN A 348 0.25 -26.00 5.20
CA ASN A 348 0.62 -27.35 4.82
C ASN A 348 -0.01 -27.70 3.48
N ALA A 349 0.68 -27.37 2.39
CA ALA A 349 0.20 -27.63 1.04
C ALA A 349 0.33 -29.10 0.61
N GLY A 350 1.04 -29.93 1.36
CA GLY A 350 1.33 -31.31 0.98
C GLY A 350 2.05 -31.39 -0.38
N ASN A 351 1.74 -32.42 -1.17
CA ASN A 351 2.22 -32.60 -2.54
C ASN A 351 1.14 -32.23 -3.57
N SER A 352 0.38 -31.18 -3.34
CA SER A 352 -0.66 -30.74 -4.25
C SER A 352 -0.09 -30.02 -5.47
N ALA A 353 -0.79 -30.02 -6.58
CA ALA A 353 -0.41 -29.23 -7.78
C ALA A 353 -0.34 -27.71 -7.50
N ALA A 354 -0.98 -27.24 -6.42
CA ALA A 354 -0.98 -25.84 -6.01
C ALA A 354 0.18 -25.47 -5.06
N THR A 355 1.01 -26.44 -4.65
CA THR A 355 2.06 -26.22 -3.62
C THR A 355 3.00 -25.07 -3.98
N GLU A 356 3.55 -25.08 -5.20
CA GLU A 356 4.46 -24.02 -5.65
C GLU A 356 3.75 -22.65 -5.72
N ALA A 357 2.51 -22.61 -6.18
CA ALA A 357 1.73 -21.38 -6.26
C ALA A 357 1.43 -20.81 -4.87
N ILE A 358 1.11 -21.64 -3.88
CA ILE A 358 0.86 -21.21 -2.48
C ILE A 358 2.12 -20.52 -1.91
N TYR A 359 3.29 -21.13 -2.09
CA TYR A 359 4.52 -20.54 -1.58
C TYR A 359 4.99 -19.34 -2.40
N ALA A 360 4.74 -19.31 -3.71
CA ALA A 360 5.00 -18.16 -4.56
C ALA A 360 4.08 -16.96 -4.22
N LEU A 361 2.88 -17.21 -3.67
CA LEU A 361 2.03 -16.16 -3.09
C LEU A 361 2.63 -15.53 -1.84
N GLY A 362 3.59 -16.19 -1.18
CA GLY A 362 4.30 -15.71 -0.02
C GLY A 362 3.93 -16.39 1.30
N PHE A 363 3.09 -17.44 1.30
CA PHE A 363 2.83 -18.21 2.52
C PHE A 363 4.09 -18.93 3.02
N ALA A 364 4.24 -19.02 4.34
CA ALA A 364 5.35 -19.74 4.95
C ALA A 364 5.16 -21.27 4.80
N ARG A 365 6.28 -21.98 4.60
CA ARG A 365 6.31 -23.44 4.66
C ARG A 365 6.10 -23.92 6.11
N LYS A 366 5.47 -25.11 6.26
CA LYS A 366 5.31 -25.75 7.57
C LYS A 366 6.66 -26.06 8.20
#